data_5043f66e36235991a8373201f2855f2a
#
_entry.id   5043f66e36235991a8373201f2855f2a
#
_cell.length_a   1.000
_cell.length_b   1.000
_cell.length_c   1.000
_cell.angle_alpha   90.00
_cell.angle_beta   90.00
_cell.angle_gamma   90.00
#
_symmetry.space_group_name_H-M   'P 1'
#
loop_
_entity.id
_entity.type
_entity.pdbx_description
1 polymer ?
#
loop_
_entity_poly.entity_id
_entity_poly.type
_entity_poly.pdbx_seq_one_letter_code
_entity_poly.pdbx_strand_id
1 'polypeptide(L)'
;QHYWPVTRDLTLAFNGEIGYGDSWGGKEYPFFKNFYAGGIGSVRGYENSSLGPKDYTDDDGDGDSAGGKASLNFSLEMLMPLPGADRTLRWFTFLDGGWVWGDSYTYGGRVDEKMSISLSDLRYSVGVGVAWISPLGPLKFSIAAPLNDKEGDEIERFQFQIGTGF
;
A
#
# COMPACT_ATOMS: atom_id res chain seq x y z
N GLN A 1 -8.53 -0.70 12.39
CA GLN A 1 -9.61 -0.70 11.40
C GLN A 1 -10.92 -0.27 12.04
N HIS A 2 -11.66 0.64 11.39
CA HIS A 2 -12.92 1.14 11.91
C HIS A 2 -13.96 1.31 10.81
N TYR A 3 -15.21 0.97 11.11
CA TYR A 3 -16.34 1.07 10.19
C TYR A 3 -17.42 1.96 10.78
N TRP A 4 -17.89 2.95 10.00
CA TRP A 4 -19.00 3.81 10.35
C TRP A 4 -20.16 3.57 9.38
N PRO A 5 -21.31 3.06 9.84
CA PRO A 5 -22.52 3.03 9.02
C PRO A 5 -23.08 4.47 8.93
N VAL A 6 -22.88 5.10 7.77
CA VAL A 6 -23.37 6.47 7.52
C VAL A 6 -24.87 6.47 7.24
N THR A 7 -25.31 5.49 6.47
CA THR A 7 -26.71 5.21 6.18
C THR A 7 -26.96 3.69 6.21
N ARG A 8 -28.19 3.26 5.90
CA ARG A 8 -28.53 1.82 5.79
C ARG A 8 -27.72 1.11 4.70
N ASP A 9 -27.30 1.85 3.68
CA ASP A 9 -26.66 1.31 2.48
C ASP A 9 -25.22 1.80 2.29
N LEU A 10 -24.81 2.82 3.04
CA LEU A 10 -23.48 3.43 2.93
C LEU A 10 -22.67 3.17 4.17
N THR A 11 -21.51 2.55 4.00
CA THR A 11 -20.53 2.33 5.07
C THR A 11 -19.20 3.02 4.71
N LEU A 12 -18.71 3.82 5.63
CA LEU A 12 -17.36 4.36 5.56
C LEU A 12 -16.43 3.46 6.37
N ALA A 13 -15.35 3.01 5.75
CA ALA A 13 -14.31 2.20 6.38
C ALA A 13 -12.99 2.96 6.40
N PHE A 14 -12.35 2.98 7.53
CA PHE A 14 -10.98 3.48 7.69
C PHE A 14 -10.09 2.34 8.15
N ASN A 15 -8.97 2.18 7.48
CA ASN A 15 -7.88 1.30 7.89
C ASN A 15 -6.61 2.11 8.03
N GLY A 16 -5.85 1.91 9.08
CA GLY A 16 -4.57 2.57 9.29
C GLY A 16 -3.59 1.62 9.94
N GLU A 17 -2.36 1.64 9.46
CA GLU A 17 -1.26 0.84 9.97
C GLU A 17 -0.03 1.71 10.13
N ILE A 18 0.62 1.61 11.28
CA ILE A 18 1.88 2.26 11.57
C ILE A 18 2.85 1.18 12.04
N GLY A 19 3.97 1.09 11.38
CA GLY A 19 5.07 0.19 11.74
C GLY A 19 6.34 0.96 12.11
N TYR A 20 7.05 0.49 13.11
CA TYR A 20 8.40 0.95 13.42
C TYR A 20 9.23 -0.20 13.99
N GLY A 21 10.41 -0.39 13.45
CA GLY A 21 11.36 -1.38 13.90
C GLY A 21 12.77 -0.80 14.00
N ASP A 22 13.50 -1.19 15.03
CA ASP A 22 14.91 -0.82 15.16
C ASP A 22 15.68 -1.97 15.82
N SER A 23 16.99 -1.95 15.70
CA SER A 23 17.87 -2.94 16.29
C SER A 23 18.39 -2.50 17.65
N TRP A 24 18.56 -3.45 18.55
CA TRP A 24 19.14 -3.20 19.86
C TRP A 24 20.64 -3.50 19.88
N GLY A 25 21.44 -2.67 20.54
CA GLY A 25 22.86 -2.94 20.81
C GLY A 25 23.80 -2.69 19.63
N GLY A 26 23.47 -1.79 18.72
CA GLY A 26 24.32 -1.38 17.59
C GLY A 26 24.50 -2.44 16.51
N LYS A 27 23.61 -3.44 16.46
CA LYS A 27 23.53 -4.41 15.36
C LYS A 27 22.68 -3.84 14.22
N GLU A 28 22.92 -4.31 13.02
CA GLU A 28 22.07 -3.97 11.88
C GLU A 28 20.67 -4.55 12.04
N TYR A 29 19.65 -3.78 11.62
CA TYR A 29 18.27 -4.25 11.61
C TYR A 29 18.12 -5.34 10.56
N PRO A 30 17.52 -6.51 10.88
CA PRO A 30 17.40 -7.60 9.94
C PRO A 30 16.50 -7.20 8.76
N PHE A 31 17.01 -7.25 7.53
CA PHE A 31 16.30 -6.86 6.30
C PHE A 31 14.98 -7.62 6.08
N PHE A 32 14.90 -8.88 6.52
CA PHE A 32 13.68 -9.70 6.42
C PHE A 32 12.53 -9.26 7.35
N LYS A 33 12.79 -8.27 8.21
CA LYS A 33 11.78 -7.61 9.06
C LYS A 33 11.39 -6.24 8.55
N ASN A 34 11.94 -5.81 7.43
CA ASN A 34 11.58 -4.54 6.83
C ASN A 34 10.08 -4.50 6.49
N PHE A 35 9.50 -3.33 6.63
CA PHE A 35 8.18 -3.04 6.14
C PHE A 35 8.23 -2.76 4.65
N TYR A 36 7.11 -3.05 3.97
CA TYR A 36 6.94 -2.78 2.54
C TYR A 36 5.58 -2.12 2.34
N ALA A 37 5.46 -1.26 1.33
CA ALA A 37 4.22 -0.62 0.94
C ALA A 37 4.08 -0.60 -0.59
N GLY A 38 2.87 -0.36 -1.06
CA GLY A 38 2.44 -0.50 -2.45
C GLY A 38 1.54 -1.72 -2.62
N GLY A 39 0.64 -1.65 -3.57
CA GLY A 39 -0.28 -2.73 -3.88
C GLY A 39 -1.59 -2.74 -3.08
N ILE A 40 -2.39 -3.75 -3.34
CA ILE A 40 -3.78 -3.86 -2.85
C ILE A 40 -3.90 -3.93 -1.32
N GLY A 41 -2.83 -4.33 -0.63
CA GLY A 41 -2.78 -4.42 0.84
C GLY A 41 -2.41 -3.12 1.54
N SER A 42 -1.97 -2.08 0.80
CA SER A 42 -1.52 -0.81 1.39
C SER A 42 -1.93 0.40 0.56
N VAL A 43 -1.21 0.74 -0.52
CA VAL A 43 -1.50 1.88 -1.39
C VAL A 43 -1.76 1.36 -2.80
N ARG A 44 -3.03 1.24 -3.16
CA ARG A 44 -3.44 0.77 -4.49
C ARG A 44 -3.03 1.76 -5.57
N GLY A 45 -2.81 1.27 -6.79
CA GLY A 45 -2.33 2.09 -7.91
C GLY A 45 -0.82 2.11 -8.08
N TYR A 46 -0.09 1.63 -7.09
CA TYR A 46 1.33 1.35 -7.14
C TYR A 46 1.57 -0.15 -7.11
N GLU A 47 2.66 -0.61 -7.72
CA GLU A 47 3.03 -2.01 -7.72
C GLU A 47 3.26 -2.54 -6.31
N ASN A 48 3.03 -3.84 -6.13
CA ASN A 48 3.12 -4.47 -4.83
C ASN A 48 4.53 -4.34 -4.25
N SER A 49 4.63 -3.83 -3.02
CA SER A 49 5.90 -3.62 -2.30
C SER A 49 6.87 -2.63 -2.97
N SER A 50 6.43 -1.81 -3.91
CA SER A 50 7.31 -0.90 -4.68
C SER A 50 7.60 0.44 -4.01
N LEU A 51 6.80 0.85 -3.02
CA LEU A 51 6.93 2.14 -2.36
C LEU A 51 7.96 2.11 -1.23
N GLY A 52 8.93 3.00 -1.28
CA GLY A 52 9.95 3.15 -0.26
C GLY A 52 11.35 3.31 -0.83
N PRO A 53 12.37 3.14 0.02
CA PRO A 53 13.76 3.17 -0.39
C PRO A 53 14.07 2.10 -1.43
N LYS A 54 14.92 2.44 -2.37
CA LYS A 54 15.39 1.54 -3.42
C LYS A 54 16.81 1.06 -3.14
N ASP A 55 17.09 -0.14 -3.57
CA ASP A 55 18.42 -0.75 -3.59
C ASP A 55 18.91 -0.81 -5.05
N TYR A 56 19.93 -0.04 -5.35
CA TYR A 56 20.56 0.05 -6.67
C TYR A 56 21.87 -0.77 -6.72
N THR A 57 21.96 -1.87 -5.99
CA THR A 57 23.17 -2.71 -5.95
C THR A 57 23.38 -3.50 -7.23
N ASP A 58 22.35 -3.75 -8.00
CA ASP A 58 22.40 -4.42 -9.28
C ASP A 58 22.46 -3.42 -10.45
N ASP A 59 23.08 -3.85 -11.56
CA ASP A 59 23.43 -2.99 -12.71
C ASP A 59 22.21 -2.67 -13.62
N ASP A 60 21.01 -3.11 -13.25
CA ASP A 60 19.79 -3.03 -14.08
C ASP A 60 19.06 -1.69 -14.04
N GLY A 61 19.49 -0.73 -13.26
CA GLY A 61 19.07 0.67 -13.32
C GLY A 61 17.74 1.03 -12.64
N ASP A 62 16.83 0.08 -12.43
CA ASP A 62 15.48 0.37 -11.87
C ASP A 62 15.40 0.27 -10.35
N GLY A 63 16.40 -0.29 -9.68
CA GLY A 63 16.49 -0.41 -8.23
C GLY A 63 15.35 -1.24 -7.60
N ASP A 64 15.70 -2.31 -6.93
CA ASP A 64 14.74 -3.13 -6.19
C ASP A 64 14.25 -2.43 -4.91
N SER A 65 13.05 -2.77 -4.44
CA SER A 65 12.54 -2.24 -3.18
C SER A 65 13.32 -2.80 -1.99
N ALA A 66 14.02 -1.93 -1.28
CA ALA A 66 14.77 -2.30 -0.07
C ALA A 66 13.86 -2.48 1.17
N GLY A 67 12.63 -1.97 1.10
CA GLY A 67 11.78 -1.84 2.28
C GLY A 67 12.36 -0.88 3.31
N GLY A 68 11.81 -0.85 4.51
CA GLY A 68 12.29 0.08 5.53
C GLY A 68 11.90 -0.26 6.95
N LYS A 69 12.42 0.54 7.87
CA LYS A 69 12.27 0.37 9.32
C LYS A 69 11.03 1.06 9.89
N ALA A 70 10.46 1.99 9.13
CA ALA A 70 9.24 2.69 9.53
C ALA A 70 8.24 2.68 8.37
N SER A 71 6.96 2.50 8.68
CA SER A 71 5.88 2.53 7.71
C SER A 71 4.66 3.26 8.23
N LEU A 72 3.96 3.92 7.33
CA LEU A 72 2.64 4.49 7.57
C LEU A 72 1.78 4.20 6.36
N ASN A 73 0.68 3.49 6.56
CA ASN A 73 -0.32 3.23 5.53
C ASN A 73 -1.71 3.56 6.07
N PHE A 74 -2.55 4.12 5.25
CA PHE A 74 -3.96 4.31 5.56
C PHE A 74 -4.82 4.20 4.32
N SER A 75 -6.04 3.76 4.51
CA SER A 75 -7.07 3.65 3.49
C SER A 75 -8.40 4.13 4.03
N LEU A 76 -9.07 4.98 3.27
CA LEU A 76 -10.43 5.41 3.52
C LEU A 76 -11.30 4.87 2.37
N GLU A 77 -12.23 3.98 2.69
CA GLU A 77 -13.13 3.37 1.71
C GLU A 77 -14.58 3.75 1.98
N MET A 78 -15.32 4.03 0.94
CA MET A 78 -16.76 4.24 0.98
C MET A 78 -17.44 3.09 0.23
N LEU A 79 -18.09 2.19 0.99
CA LEU A 79 -18.72 0.98 0.45
C LEU A 79 -20.22 1.22 0.24
N MET A 80 -20.69 0.83 -0.94
CA MET A 80 -22.07 1.01 -1.38
C MET A 80 -22.60 -0.28 -2.02
N PRO A 81 -23.88 -0.62 -1.85
CA PRO A 81 -24.48 -1.75 -2.57
C PRO A 81 -24.54 -1.43 -4.08
N LEU A 82 -24.36 -2.44 -4.91
CA LEU A 82 -24.57 -2.28 -6.33
C LEU A 82 -26.08 -2.37 -6.63
N PRO A 83 -26.69 -1.33 -7.23
CA PRO A 83 -28.11 -1.35 -7.54
C PRO A 83 -28.49 -2.52 -8.46
N GLY A 84 -29.49 -3.29 -8.07
CA GLY A 84 -29.96 -4.45 -8.83
C GLY A 84 -29.13 -5.72 -8.66
N ALA A 85 -28.09 -5.72 -7.83
CA ALA A 85 -27.31 -6.91 -7.49
C ALA A 85 -27.65 -7.43 -6.09
N ASP A 86 -27.29 -8.69 -5.86
CA ASP A 86 -27.41 -9.33 -4.54
C ASP A 86 -26.50 -8.63 -3.51
N ARG A 87 -26.81 -8.83 -2.22
CA ARG A 87 -26.03 -8.26 -1.11
C ARG A 87 -24.57 -8.73 -1.07
N THR A 88 -24.22 -9.72 -1.87
CA THR A 88 -22.86 -10.26 -2.00
C THR A 88 -21.96 -9.41 -2.87
N LEU A 89 -22.51 -8.48 -3.65
CA LEU A 89 -21.77 -7.62 -4.55
C LEU A 89 -21.88 -6.16 -4.09
N ARG A 90 -20.74 -5.54 -3.85
CA ARG A 90 -20.63 -4.14 -3.44
C ARG A 90 -19.60 -3.42 -4.29
N TRP A 91 -19.83 -2.18 -4.60
CA TRP A 91 -18.79 -1.32 -5.14
C TRP A 91 -18.28 -0.38 -4.06
N PHE A 92 -17.10 0.13 -4.23
CA PHE A 92 -16.48 1.05 -3.31
C PHE A 92 -15.62 2.07 -4.04
N THR A 93 -15.50 3.24 -3.44
CA THR A 93 -14.48 4.23 -3.78
C THR A 93 -13.49 4.29 -2.64
N PHE A 94 -12.26 4.70 -2.94
CA PHE A 94 -11.23 4.75 -1.91
C PHE A 94 -10.24 5.87 -2.12
N LEU A 95 -9.61 6.26 -1.03
CA LEU A 95 -8.43 7.10 -0.94
C LEU A 95 -7.41 6.37 -0.08
N ASP A 96 -6.29 6.01 -0.68
CA ASP A 96 -5.18 5.39 0.01
C ASP A 96 -4.02 6.37 0.16
N GLY A 97 -3.23 6.18 1.20
CA GLY A 97 -1.98 6.89 1.37
C GLY A 97 -1.00 6.08 2.20
N GLY A 98 0.28 6.17 1.86
CA GLY A 98 1.31 5.47 2.61
C GLY A 98 2.71 5.65 2.06
N TRP A 99 3.66 5.22 2.85
CA TRP A 99 5.08 5.20 2.53
C TRP A 99 5.85 4.34 3.51
N VAL A 100 7.02 3.92 3.09
CA VAL A 100 8.00 3.24 3.94
C VAL A 100 9.28 4.05 3.97
N TRP A 101 9.82 4.27 5.16
CA TRP A 101 11.09 4.95 5.37
C TRP A 101 12.17 3.98 5.82
N GLY A 102 13.31 4.05 5.19
CA GLY A 102 14.48 3.24 5.46
C GLY A 102 15.73 3.86 4.89
N ASP A 103 16.82 3.13 4.97
CA ASP A 103 18.08 3.51 4.32
C ASP A 103 18.00 3.09 2.84
N SER A 104 18.49 3.92 1.92
CA SER A 104 18.66 3.56 0.51
C SER A 104 20.12 3.16 0.25
N TYR A 105 20.30 2.31 -0.76
CA TYR A 105 21.61 1.73 -1.06
C TYR A 105 22.00 2.00 -2.51
N THR A 106 23.29 2.29 -2.73
CA THR A 106 23.89 2.40 -4.05
C THR A 106 24.71 1.16 -4.41
N TYR A 107 25.17 1.12 -5.66
CA TYR A 107 26.06 0.08 -6.16
C TYR A 107 27.20 -0.23 -5.18
N GLY A 108 27.34 -1.51 -4.84
CA GLY A 108 28.31 -1.99 -3.87
C GLY A 108 27.82 -2.00 -2.41
N GLY A 109 26.50 -1.85 -2.17
CA GLY A 109 25.89 -1.95 -0.83
C GLY A 109 26.20 -0.78 0.09
N ARG A 110 26.60 0.37 -0.46
CA ARG A 110 26.83 1.59 0.31
C ARG A 110 25.49 2.25 0.64
N VAL A 111 25.33 2.66 1.89
CA VAL A 111 24.19 3.53 2.28
C VAL A 111 24.36 4.88 1.60
N ASP A 112 23.49 5.18 0.65
CA ASP A 112 23.46 6.43 -0.07
C ASP A 112 22.73 7.51 0.74
N GLU A 113 21.57 7.15 1.27
CA GLU A 113 20.76 8.06 2.09
C GLU A 113 20.28 7.34 3.37
N LYS A 114 20.50 7.99 4.51
CA LYS A 114 19.99 7.51 5.79
C LYS A 114 18.52 7.81 5.93
N MET A 115 17.81 6.92 6.62
CA MET A 115 16.40 7.07 6.92
C MET A 115 16.07 8.46 7.49
N SER A 116 15.19 9.16 6.82
CA SER A 116 14.58 10.41 7.26
C SER A 116 13.06 10.29 7.13
N ILE A 117 12.33 10.48 8.22
CA ILE A 117 10.87 10.41 8.19
C ILE A 117 10.31 11.78 7.80
N SER A 118 9.69 11.83 6.61
CA SER A 118 9.02 13.02 6.12
C SER A 118 7.63 12.68 5.58
N LEU A 119 6.61 13.41 6.01
CA LEU A 119 5.25 13.22 5.50
C LEU A 119 5.09 13.67 4.03
N SER A 120 6.07 14.42 3.49
CA SER A 120 6.10 14.79 2.07
C SER A 120 6.42 13.62 1.13
N ASP A 121 6.91 12.51 1.69
CA ASP A 121 7.23 11.31 0.92
C ASP A 121 6.00 10.45 0.66
N LEU A 122 4.94 10.64 1.43
CA LEU A 122 3.69 9.89 1.30
C LEU A 122 3.18 9.92 -0.14
N ARG A 123 2.84 8.75 -0.65
CA ARG A 123 2.12 8.59 -1.90
C ARG A 123 0.65 8.43 -1.63
N TYR A 124 -0.15 9.00 -2.50
CA TYR A 124 -1.60 8.95 -2.43
C TYR A 124 -2.17 8.38 -3.71
N SER A 125 -3.25 7.68 -3.59
CA SER A 125 -4.04 7.22 -4.73
C SER A 125 -5.53 7.30 -4.44
N VAL A 126 -6.30 7.42 -5.50
CA VAL A 126 -7.76 7.39 -5.46
C VAL A 126 -8.26 6.36 -6.47
N GLY A 127 -9.35 5.71 -6.17
CA GLY A 127 -9.87 4.73 -7.10
C GLY A 127 -11.27 4.24 -6.77
N VAL A 128 -11.68 3.28 -7.58
CA VAL A 128 -12.95 2.59 -7.47
C VAL A 128 -12.72 1.09 -7.55
N GLY A 129 -13.61 0.32 -6.95
CA GLY A 129 -13.52 -1.11 -7.02
C GLY A 129 -14.83 -1.82 -6.77
N VAL A 130 -14.78 -3.14 -6.92
CA VAL A 130 -15.89 -4.05 -6.67
C VAL A 130 -15.41 -5.15 -5.74
N ALA A 131 -16.18 -5.38 -4.69
CA ALA A 131 -16.01 -6.48 -3.76
C ALA A 131 -17.16 -7.48 -3.93
N TRP A 132 -16.83 -8.73 -4.17
CA TRP A 132 -17.79 -9.79 -4.39
C TRP A 132 -17.51 -10.99 -3.48
N ILE A 133 -18.51 -11.38 -2.70
CA ILE A 133 -18.47 -12.63 -1.93
C ILE A 133 -18.94 -13.76 -2.86
N SER A 134 -18.00 -14.37 -3.57
CA SER A 134 -18.25 -15.44 -4.51
C SER A 134 -18.31 -16.81 -3.80
N PRO A 135 -18.86 -17.86 -4.44
CA PRO A 135 -18.81 -19.23 -3.91
C PRO A 135 -17.39 -19.78 -3.73
N LEU A 136 -16.40 -19.20 -4.40
CA LEU A 136 -14.98 -19.58 -4.32
C LEU A 136 -14.22 -18.77 -3.26
N GLY A 137 -14.88 -17.82 -2.61
CA GLY A 137 -14.30 -16.91 -1.63
C GLY A 137 -14.46 -15.44 -2.03
N PRO A 138 -14.03 -14.53 -1.16
CA PRO A 138 -14.10 -13.10 -1.44
C PRO A 138 -13.13 -12.70 -2.56
N LEU A 139 -13.65 -11.91 -3.50
CA LEU A 139 -12.91 -11.32 -4.61
C LEU A 139 -12.99 -9.80 -4.51
N LYS A 140 -11.87 -9.13 -4.74
CA LYS A 140 -11.80 -7.67 -4.76
C LYS A 140 -11.05 -7.23 -6.00
N PHE A 141 -11.66 -6.34 -6.77
CA PHE A 141 -11.08 -5.74 -7.96
C PHE A 141 -11.02 -4.23 -7.76
N SER A 142 -9.93 -3.59 -8.14
CA SER A 142 -9.78 -2.15 -8.02
C SER A 142 -9.05 -1.56 -9.21
N ILE A 143 -9.44 -0.33 -9.56
CA ILE A 143 -8.73 0.53 -10.49
C ILE A 143 -8.38 1.80 -9.73
N ALA A 144 -7.11 2.15 -9.73
CA ALA A 144 -6.57 3.27 -9.00
C ALA A 144 -5.80 4.24 -9.89
N ALA A 145 -5.84 5.51 -9.52
CA ALA A 145 -5.03 6.57 -10.09
C ALA A 145 -4.12 7.15 -9.01
N PRO A 146 -2.79 7.07 -9.16
CA PRO A 146 -1.86 7.80 -8.33
C PRO A 146 -2.11 9.31 -8.43
N LEU A 147 -1.98 10.02 -7.31
CA LEU A 147 -2.20 11.46 -7.24
C LEU A 147 -0.89 12.27 -7.21
N ASN A 148 0.19 11.68 -6.75
CA ASN A 148 1.48 12.33 -6.55
C ASN A 148 2.67 11.39 -6.77
N ASP A 149 2.58 10.59 -7.83
CA ASP A 149 3.69 9.73 -8.27
C ASP A 149 4.95 10.57 -8.59
N LYS A 150 6.09 9.98 -8.36
CA LYS A 150 7.41 10.55 -8.67
C LYS A 150 8.17 9.63 -9.61
N GLU A 151 9.23 10.17 -10.20
CA GLU A 151 10.17 9.39 -10.99
C GLU A 151 10.73 8.21 -10.16
N GLY A 152 10.68 7.00 -10.71
CA GLY A 152 11.04 5.75 -10.03
C GLY A 152 9.90 5.05 -9.29
N ASP A 153 8.68 5.62 -9.23
CA ASP A 153 7.52 4.92 -8.70
C ASP A 153 6.95 3.95 -9.76
N GLU A 154 6.72 2.72 -9.38
CA GLU A 154 6.14 1.68 -10.24
C GLU A 154 4.62 1.69 -10.12
N ILE A 155 3.94 1.90 -11.26
CA ILE A 155 2.49 2.13 -11.29
C ILE A 155 1.77 0.87 -11.77
N GLU A 156 0.88 0.34 -10.94
CA GLU A 156 -0.04 -0.76 -11.28
C GLU A 156 -1.49 -0.33 -11.02
N ARG A 157 -2.15 0.19 -12.05
CA ARG A 157 -3.49 0.77 -11.91
C ARG A 157 -4.61 -0.23 -11.67
N PHE A 158 -4.48 -1.45 -12.20
CA PHE A 158 -5.47 -2.50 -12.04
C PHE A 158 -4.93 -3.56 -11.10
N GLN A 159 -5.67 -3.83 -10.03
CA GLN A 159 -5.26 -4.81 -9.03
C GLN A 159 -6.45 -5.69 -8.65
N PHE A 160 -6.18 -6.96 -8.38
CA PHE A 160 -7.19 -7.89 -7.93
C PHE A 160 -6.68 -8.76 -6.78
N GLN A 161 -7.58 -9.13 -5.90
CA GLN A 161 -7.30 -9.98 -4.74
C GLN A 161 -8.33 -11.11 -4.67
N ILE A 162 -7.84 -12.30 -4.36
CA ILE A 162 -8.64 -13.51 -4.10
C ILE A 162 -8.31 -13.97 -2.69
N GLY A 163 -9.34 -14.19 -1.86
CA GLY A 163 -9.16 -14.72 -0.51
C GLY A 163 -9.38 -13.70 0.61
N THR A 164 -9.07 -14.11 1.84
CA THR A 164 -9.32 -13.37 3.08
C THR A 164 -8.34 -12.23 3.28
N GLY A 165 -8.69 -11.05 2.82
CA GLY A 165 -7.96 -9.82 3.05
C GLY A 165 -8.90 -8.62 3.03
N PHE A 166 -9.92 -8.66 3.91
CA PHE A 166 -10.84 -7.54 4.13
C PHE A 166 -10.58 -6.91 5.49
#